data_9f0cd34d682e557a7205b2a592bf0b1a
#
_entry.id   9f0cd34d682e557a7205b2a592bf0b1a
#
_cell.length_a   1.000
_cell.length_b   1.000
_cell.length_c   1.000
_cell.angle_alpha   90.00
_cell.angle_beta   90.00
_cell.angle_gamma   90.00
#
_symmetry.space_group_name_H-M   'P 1'
#
loop_
_entity.id
_entity.type
_entity.pdbx_description
1 polymer ?
#
loop_
_entity_poly.entity_id
_entity_poly.type
_entity_poly.pdbx_seq_one_letter_code
_entity_poly.pdbx_strand_id
1 'polypeptide(L)'
;MSNEIMQENTPFVECSAFHRGMSVLEASLRNTEDSEAIISGLLKGAAEFYGASRASVVEADWDLGIGVITYEWCKDGVPAQRDMLQCLPMEKFPRWRKALRANKPVVISDLQRLEKVYPDEAAFFREYGVTTLLAAPFSKRINQGFIAVDDPTRYTDDPVFLFIASYAVVVELNEIKQQQSLLAATKASK
;
A
#
# COMPACT_ATOMS: atom_id res chain seq x y z
N MET A 1 -22.12 -36.57 -31.22
CA MET A 1 -20.73 -36.13 -31.09
C MET A 1 -20.78 -34.64 -30.79
N SER A 2 -20.76 -34.32 -29.51
CA SER A 2 -20.91 -32.95 -29.00
C SER A 2 -19.52 -32.35 -28.87
N ASN A 3 -19.26 -31.28 -29.61
CA ASN A 3 -18.06 -30.45 -29.46
C ASN A 3 -18.22 -29.62 -28.20
N GLU A 4 -17.55 -29.96 -27.12
CA GLU A 4 -17.28 -29.08 -26.00
C GLU A 4 -16.23 -28.06 -26.43
N ILE A 5 -16.69 -26.84 -26.62
CA ILE A 5 -15.81 -25.67 -26.76
C ILE A 5 -15.31 -25.35 -25.36
N MET A 6 -14.07 -25.74 -25.07
CA MET A 6 -13.36 -25.27 -23.87
C MET A 6 -13.18 -23.77 -23.99
N GLN A 7 -13.81 -23.02 -23.10
CA GLN A 7 -13.55 -21.59 -22.92
C GLN A 7 -12.22 -21.42 -22.17
N GLU A 8 -11.13 -21.31 -22.92
CA GLU A 8 -9.88 -20.74 -22.41
C GLU A 8 -9.97 -19.21 -22.44
N ASN A 9 -10.45 -18.61 -21.36
CA ASN A 9 -10.57 -17.14 -21.27
C ASN A 9 -9.80 -16.51 -20.10
N THR A 10 -8.92 -17.25 -19.43
CA THR A 10 -8.21 -16.76 -18.25
C THR A 10 -6.94 -15.91 -18.56
N PRO A 11 -6.08 -16.21 -19.55
CA PRO A 11 -4.80 -15.48 -19.68
C PRO A 11 -4.92 -14.05 -20.22
N PHE A 12 -5.98 -13.72 -20.99
CA PHE A 12 -6.08 -12.40 -21.63
C PHE A 12 -6.55 -11.29 -20.66
N VAL A 13 -7.34 -11.64 -19.65
CA VAL A 13 -7.83 -10.68 -18.64
C VAL A 13 -6.71 -10.31 -17.66
N GLU A 14 -5.91 -11.26 -17.21
CA GLU A 14 -4.76 -11.06 -16.35
C GLU A 14 -3.68 -10.19 -17.03
N CYS A 15 -3.40 -10.43 -18.30
CA CYS A 15 -2.47 -9.62 -19.08
C CYS A 15 -2.94 -8.16 -19.20
N SER A 16 -4.24 -7.90 -19.34
CA SER A 16 -4.78 -6.55 -19.41
C SER A 16 -4.72 -5.78 -18.08
N ALA A 17 -4.88 -6.44 -16.96
CA ALA A 17 -4.75 -5.85 -15.62
C ALA A 17 -3.30 -5.46 -15.34
N PHE A 18 -2.36 -6.37 -15.61
CA PHE A 18 -0.93 -6.10 -15.49
C PHE A 18 -0.49 -4.91 -16.35
N HIS A 19 -0.89 -4.85 -17.62
CA HIS A 19 -0.55 -3.73 -18.50
C HIS A 19 -1.11 -2.39 -17.99
N ARG A 20 -2.34 -2.38 -17.45
CA ARG A 20 -2.89 -1.16 -16.83
C ARG A 20 -2.09 -0.71 -15.62
N GLY A 21 -1.72 -1.64 -14.74
CA GLY A 21 -0.87 -1.36 -13.60
C GLY A 21 0.48 -0.79 -14.00
N MET A 22 1.13 -1.40 -15.00
CA MET A 22 2.42 -0.91 -15.54
C MET A 22 2.30 0.48 -16.17
N SER A 23 1.21 0.78 -16.86
CA SER A 23 0.98 2.13 -17.42
C SER A 23 0.81 3.19 -16.33
N VAL A 24 0.15 2.85 -15.23
CA VAL A 24 0.02 3.73 -14.05
C VAL A 24 1.39 4.01 -13.43
N LEU A 25 2.18 2.96 -13.21
CA LEU A 25 3.53 3.07 -12.67
C LEU A 25 4.41 3.95 -13.56
N GLU A 26 4.42 3.67 -14.86
CA GLU A 26 5.19 4.42 -15.85
C GLU A 26 4.82 5.91 -15.87
N ALA A 27 3.54 6.23 -15.85
CA ALA A 27 3.06 7.61 -15.82
C ALA A 27 3.53 8.37 -14.56
N SER A 28 3.54 7.71 -13.40
CA SER A 28 4.00 8.29 -12.15
C SER A 28 5.50 8.56 -12.14
N LEU A 29 6.30 7.69 -12.76
CA LEU A 29 7.76 7.80 -12.78
C LEU A 29 8.29 8.76 -13.84
N ARG A 30 7.54 8.99 -14.95
CA ARG A 30 8.02 9.83 -16.08
C ARG A 30 7.79 11.32 -15.89
N ASN A 31 6.83 11.73 -15.08
CA ASN A 31 6.34 13.10 -15.08
C ASN A 31 7.11 14.06 -14.15
N THR A 32 8.00 13.55 -13.31
CA THR A 32 8.77 14.34 -12.36
C THR A 32 9.99 13.57 -11.85
N GLU A 33 11.01 14.32 -11.40
CA GLU A 33 12.17 13.79 -10.67
C GLU A 33 12.03 14.03 -9.15
N ASP A 34 10.94 14.64 -8.72
CA ASP A 34 10.63 14.85 -7.30
C ASP A 34 10.05 13.59 -6.67
N SER A 35 10.79 12.99 -5.78
CA SER A 35 10.43 11.74 -5.09
C SER A 35 9.08 11.82 -4.35
N GLU A 36 8.75 12.96 -3.73
CA GLU A 36 7.46 13.13 -3.04
C GLU A 36 6.30 13.16 -4.03
N ALA A 37 6.47 13.84 -5.17
CA ALA A 37 5.49 13.86 -6.24
C ALA A 37 5.33 12.49 -6.90
N ILE A 38 6.42 11.71 -7.05
CA ILE A 38 6.37 10.32 -7.53
C ILE A 38 5.55 9.46 -6.58
N ILE A 39 5.82 9.50 -5.27
CA ILE A 39 5.06 8.73 -4.27
C ILE A 39 3.58 9.09 -4.32
N SER A 40 3.26 10.38 -4.38
CA SER A 40 1.88 10.86 -4.46
C SER A 40 1.18 10.37 -5.74
N GLY A 41 1.87 10.38 -6.87
CA GLY A 41 1.38 9.84 -8.15
C GLY A 41 1.14 8.34 -8.09
N LEU A 42 2.05 7.58 -7.45
CA LEU A 42 1.91 6.13 -7.26
C LEU A 42 0.71 5.79 -6.38
N LEU A 43 0.48 6.52 -5.29
CA LEU A 43 -0.68 6.32 -4.42
C LEU A 43 -1.99 6.61 -5.14
N LYS A 44 -2.07 7.73 -5.86
CA LYS A 44 -3.23 8.07 -6.69
C LYS A 44 -3.48 6.98 -7.73
N GLY A 45 -2.46 6.58 -8.46
CA GLY A 45 -2.56 5.55 -9.47
C GLY A 45 -2.98 4.19 -8.91
N ALA A 46 -2.46 3.80 -7.74
CA ALA A 46 -2.87 2.58 -7.05
C ALA A 46 -4.35 2.64 -6.64
N ALA A 47 -4.78 3.75 -6.04
CA ALA A 47 -6.18 3.94 -5.66
C ALA A 47 -7.10 3.88 -6.90
N GLU A 48 -6.75 4.54 -7.99
CA GLU A 48 -7.51 4.51 -9.25
C GLU A 48 -7.52 3.10 -9.88
N PHE A 49 -6.40 2.37 -9.84
CA PHE A 49 -6.31 1.01 -10.35
C PHE A 49 -7.25 0.06 -9.60
N TYR A 50 -7.21 0.11 -8.27
CA TYR A 50 -8.05 -0.73 -7.41
C TYR A 50 -9.49 -0.21 -7.26
N GLY A 51 -9.78 1.02 -7.68
CA GLY A 51 -11.06 1.70 -7.40
C GLY A 51 -11.27 1.91 -5.91
N ALA A 52 -10.18 2.19 -5.19
CA ALA A 52 -10.13 2.33 -3.76
C ALA A 52 -10.55 3.73 -3.29
N SER A 53 -10.96 3.83 -2.02
CA SER A 53 -11.32 5.10 -1.38
C SER A 53 -10.08 5.88 -0.91
N ARG A 54 -9.01 5.18 -0.54
CA ARG A 54 -7.75 5.72 -0.03
C ARG A 54 -6.58 4.84 -0.43
N ALA A 55 -5.40 5.44 -0.54
CA ALA A 55 -4.13 4.74 -0.62
C ALA A 55 -3.11 5.40 0.32
N SER A 56 -2.30 4.62 1.01
CA SER A 56 -1.36 5.11 2.00
C SER A 56 -0.02 4.38 1.97
N VAL A 57 1.04 5.09 2.35
CA VAL A 57 2.34 4.53 2.71
C VAL A 57 2.45 4.57 4.23
N VAL A 58 2.71 3.43 4.82
CA VAL A 58 2.99 3.29 6.25
C VAL A 58 4.44 2.85 6.41
N GLU A 59 5.26 3.71 7.00
CA GLU A 59 6.60 3.32 7.45
C GLU A 59 6.49 2.69 8.83
N ALA A 60 7.16 1.56 9.05
CA ALA A 60 7.04 0.78 10.27
C ALA A 60 8.40 0.59 10.95
N ASP A 61 8.43 0.83 12.26
CA ASP A 61 9.48 0.35 13.13
C ASP A 61 8.97 -0.93 13.82
N TRP A 62 9.46 -2.05 13.32
CA TRP A 62 9.01 -3.35 13.82
C TRP A 62 9.53 -3.68 15.22
N ASP A 63 10.60 -3.04 15.68
CA ASP A 63 11.20 -3.27 16.98
C ASP A 63 10.46 -2.45 18.06
N LEU A 64 10.09 -1.22 17.72
CA LEU A 64 9.21 -0.39 18.55
C LEU A 64 7.73 -0.80 18.44
N GLY A 65 7.35 -1.58 17.43
CA GLY A 65 5.96 -2.02 17.22
C GLY A 65 5.03 -0.88 16.79
N ILE A 66 5.55 0.12 16.10
CA ILE A 66 4.78 1.29 15.63
C ILE A 66 4.84 1.42 14.12
N GLY A 67 3.78 2.01 13.55
CA GLY A 67 3.71 2.44 12.16
C GLY A 67 3.28 3.91 12.07
N VAL A 68 3.72 4.60 11.03
CA VAL A 68 3.38 6.01 10.77
C VAL A 68 2.89 6.13 9.33
N ILE A 69 1.73 6.72 9.11
CA ILE A 69 1.27 7.07 7.76
C ILE A 69 2.08 8.29 7.31
N THR A 70 3.02 8.09 6.40
CA THR A 70 3.89 9.17 5.91
C THR A 70 3.32 9.84 4.67
N TYR A 71 2.68 9.08 3.79
CA TYR A 71 1.99 9.58 2.59
C TYR A 71 0.59 9.00 2.50
N GLU A 72 -0.34 9.82 2.03
CA GLU A 72 -1.73 9.43 1.86
C GLU A 72 -2.35 10.14 0.66
N TRP A 73 -3.14 9.41 -0.09
CA TRP A 73 -4.07 9.93 -1.09
C TRP A 73 -5.49 9.50 -0.73
N CYS A 74 -6.43 10.44 -0.80
CA CYS A 74 -7.84 10.19 -0.54
C CYS A 74 -8.68 10.61 -1.75
N LYS A 75 -9.70 9.83 -2.05
CA LYS A 75 -10.74 10.21 -3.00
C LYS A 75 -11.54 11.40 -2.45
N ASP A 76 -12.09 12.23 -3.34
CA ASP A 76 -12.91 13.36 -2.95
C ASP A 76 -14.06 12.93 -1.99
N GLY A 77 -14.18 13.65 -0.87
CA GLY A 77 -15.14 13.36 0.18
C GLY A 77 -14.73 12.27 1.19
N VAL A 78 -13.59 11.63 1.00
CA VAL A 78 -13.03 10.66 1.97
C VAL A 78 -12.10 11.39 2.93
N PRO A 79 -12.32 11.31 4.25
CA PRO A 79 -11.47 11.99 5.23
C PRO A 79 -10.06 11.37 5.26
N ALA A 80 -9.06 12.24 5.36
CA ALA A 80 -7.68 11.82 5.57
C ALA A 80 -7.49 11.24 6.98
N GLN A 81 -6.64 10.23 7.10
CA GLN A 81 -6.30 9.57 8.36
C GLN A 81 -4.87 9.83 8.81
N ARG A 82 -4.02 10.36 7.93
CA ARG A 82 -2.60 10.55 8.18
C ARG A 82 -2.32 11.27 9.49
N ASP A 83 -3.01 12.37 9.76
CA ASP A 83 -2.76 13.17 10.96
C ASP A 83 -3.30 12.51 12.23
N MET A 84 -4.30 11.63 12.11
CA MET A 84 -4.88 10.88 13.24
C MET A 84 -4.09 9.61 13.57
N LEU A 85 -3.47 8.97 12.57
CA LEU A 85 -2.78 7.69 12.71
C LEU A 85 -1.24 7.83 12.60
N GLN A 86 -0.69 8.82 13.34
CA GLN A 86 0.76 9.03 13.44
C GLN A 86 1.48 8.03 14.36
N CYS A 87 0.74 7.15 15.01
CA CYS A 87 1.28 6.09 15.85
C CYS A 87 0.36 4.87 15.77
N LEU A 88 0.45 4.14 14.65
CA LEU A 88 -0.27 2.88 14.49
C LEU A 88 0.34 1.83 15.43
N PRO A 89 -0.41 1.25 16.38
CA PRO A 89 0.10 0.27 17.32
C PRO A 89 0.22 -1.11 16.66
N MET A 90 1.29 -1.33 15.89
CA MET A 90 1.50 -2.56 15.12
C MET A 90 1.62 -3.81 16.00
N GLU A 91 1.88 -3.63 17.28
CA GLU A 91 1.87 -4.71 18.27
C GLU A 91 0.46 -5.28 18.51
N LYS A 92 -0.60 -4.47 18.33
CA LYS A 92 -2.00 -4.92 18.39
C LYS A 92 -2.41 -5.78 17.20
N PHE A 93 -1.62 -5.78 16.14
CA PHE A 93 -1.89 -6.51 14.90
C PHE A 93 -0.81 -7.57 14.62
N PRO A 94 -0.65 -8.61 15.49
CA PRO A 94 0.43 -9.58 15.36
C PRO A 94 0.40 -10.36 14.05
N ARG A 95 -0.80 -10.56 13.46
CA ARG A 95 -0.98 -11.17 12.15
C ARG A 95 -0.33 -10.32 11.05
N TRP A 96 -0.54 -9.02 11.07
CA TRP A 96 0.06 -8.07 10.13
C TRP A 96 1.57 -8.06 10.26
N ARG A 97 2.07 -7.86 11.48
CA ARG A 97 3.51 -7.88 11.76
C ARG A 97 4.17 -9.16 11.22
N LYS A 98 3.55 -10.32 11.47
CA LYS A 98 4.06 -11.61 10.98
C LYS A 98 4.05 -11.70 9.46
N ALA A 99 2.96 -11.30 8.80
CA ALA A 99 2.82 -11.36 7.35
C ALA A 99 3.78 -10.39 6.66
N LEU A 100 3.76 -9.11 7.03
CA LEU A 100 4.54 -8.07 6.38
C LEU A 100 6.05 -8.26 6.56
N ARG A 101 6.50 -8.69 7.75
CA ARG A 101 7.92 -9.06 7.97
C ARG A 101 8.35 -10.28 7.16
N ALA A 102 7.44 -11.17 6.85
CA ALA A 102 7.67 -12.32 5.97
C ALA A 102 7.53 -12.00 4.47
N ASN A 103 7.43 -10.71 4.13
CA ASN A 103 7.19 -10.22 2.77
C ASN A 103 5.91 -10.81 2.14
N LYS A 104 4.87 -10.97 2.96
CA LYS A 104 3.55 -11.46 2.53
C LYS A 104 2.52 -10.32 2.60
N PRO A 105 1.56 -10.28 1.68
CA PRO A 105 0.51 -9.28 1.72
C PRO A 105 -0.46 -9.53 2.87
N VAL A 106 -1.20 -8.49 3.23
CA VAL A 106 -2.39 -8.60 4.07
C VAL A 106 -3.61 -8.26 3.23
N VAL A 107 -4.60 -9.15 3.27
CA VAL A 107 -5.87 -9.00 2.57
C VAL A 107 -7.00 -9.09 3.60
N ILE A 108 -7.86 -8.07 3.61
CA ILE A 108 -9.11 -8.04 4.36
C ILE A 108 -10.23 -7.88 3.33
N SER A 109 -10.85 -8.98 2.96
CA SER A 109 -11.95 -9.00 2.00
C SER A 109 -13.33 -8.91 2.64
N ASP A 110 -13.41 -9.17 3.95
CA ASP A 110 -14.66 -9.18 4.71
C ASP A 110 -14.38 -8.89 6.19
N LEU A 111 -14.79 -7.71 6.64
CA LEU A 111 -14.60 -7.27 8.02
C LEU A 111 -15.45 -8.08 9.01
N GLN A 112 -16.64 -8.57 8.62
CA GLN A 112 -17.47 -9.40 9.48
C GLN A 112 -16.84 -10.77 9.73
N ARG A 113 -16.18 -11.30 8.71
CA ARG A 113 -15.43 -12.56 8.83
C ARG A 113 -14.18 -12.36 9.70
N LEU A 114 -13.48 -11.23 9.53
CA LEU A 114 -12.32 -10.86 10.34
C LEU A 114 -12.70 -10.78 11.83
N GLU A 115 -13.83 -10.17 12.15
CA GLU A 115 -14.31 -9.96 13.52
C GLU A 115 -14.48 -11.26 14.30
N LYS A 116 -14.85 -12.35 13.64
CA LYS A 116 -15.00 -13.68 14.29
C LYS A 116 -13.67 -14.26 14.77
N VAL A 117 -12.55 -13.85 14.19
CA VAL A 117 -11.22 -14.41 14.47
C VAL A 117 -10.31 -13.38 15.15
N TYR A 118 -10.44 -12.11 14.76
CA TYR A 118 -9.63 -10.99 15.23
C TYR A 118 -10.52 -9.78 15.54
N PRO A 119 -11.32 -9.82 16.65
CA PRO A 119 -12.32 -8.79 16.94
C PRO A 119 -11.70 -7.40 17.18
N ASP A 120 -10.54 -7.31 17.84
CA ASP A 120 -9.86 -6.04 18.09
C ASP A 120 -9.36 -5.38 16.80
N GLU A 121 -8.85 -6.20 15.86
CA GLU A 121 -8.43 -5.73 14.54
C GLU A 121 -9.65 -5.22 13.75
N ALA A 122 -10.75 -5.96 13.75
CA ALA A 122 -11.97 -5.56 13.07
C ALA A 122 -12.59 -4.29 13.67
N ALA A 123 -12.57 -4.15 15.00
CA ALA A 123 -13.04 -2.95 15.69
C ALA A 123 -12.23 -1.71 15.29
N PHE A 124 -10.90 -1.85 15.21
CA PHE A 124 -10.01 -0.78 14.74
C PHE A 124 -10.39 -0.33 13.33
N PHE A 125 -10.48 -1.23 12.36
CA PHE A 125 -10.82 -0.83 10.99
C PHE A 125 -12.22 -0.22 10.88
N ARG A 126 -13.18 -0.70 11.66
CA ARG A 126 -14.54 -0.11 11.72
C ARG A 126 -14.51 1.31 12.27
N GLU A 127 -13.72 1.60 13.29
CA GLU A 127 -13.55 2.94 13.87
C GLU A 127 -13.06 3.95 12.82
N TYR A 128 -12.18 3.50 11.90
CA TYR A 128 -11.65 4.34 10.83
C TYR A 128 -12.42 4.22 9.51
N GLY A 129 -13.59 3.55 9.53
CA GLY A 129 -14.49 3.46 8.38
C GLY A 129 -13.96 2.60 7.23
N VAL A 130 -13.01 1.69 7.49
CA VAL A 130 -12.45 0.76 6.50
C VAL A 130 -13.21 -0.56 6.58
N THR A 131 -13.70 -1.06 5.45
CA THR A 131 -14.45 -2.32 5.37
C THR A 131 -13.66 -3.45 4.70
N THR A 132 -12.83 -3.09 3.74
CA THR A 132 -11.93 -4.01 3.03
C THR A 132 -10.57 -3.34 2.83
N LEU A 133 -9.51 -4.13 2.68
CA LEU A 133 -8.16 -3.59 2.56
C LEU A 133 -7.21 -4.56 1.87
N LEU A 134 -6.32 -4.03 1.05
CA LEU A 134 -5.13 -4.71 0.56
C LEU A 134 -3.88 -3.98 1.06
N ALA A 135 -2.88 -4.72 1.54
CA ALA A 135 -1.58 -4.16 1.88
C ALA A 135 -0.45 -5.03 1.35
N ALA A 136 0.57 -4.39 0.76
CA ALA A 136 1.79 -5.04 0.30
C ALA A 136 3.01 -4.44 1.01
N PRO A 137 3.90 -5.28 1.56
CA PRO A 137 5.08 -4.83 2.27
C PRO A 137 6.14 -4.26 1.36
N PHE A 138 7.01 -3.43 1.93
CA PHE A 138 8.32 -3.08 1.40
C PHE A 138 9.38 -3.18 2.49
N SER A 139 10.59 -3.53 2.08
CA SER A 139 11.75 -3.53 2.98
C SER A 139 13.00 -3.32 2.16
N LYS A 140 13.69 -2.21 2.38
CA LYS A 140 14.98 -1.90 1.75
C LYS A 140 15.83 -1.03 2.65
N ARG A 141 16.99 -1.53 3.06
CA ARG A 141 17.89 -0.83 3.99
C ARG A 141 17.17 -0.50 5.30
N ILE A 142 17.06 0.79 5.62
CA ILE A 142 16.40 1.29 6.83
C ILE A 142 14.89 1.53 6.65
N ASN A 143 14.39 1.51 5.40
CA ASN A 143 12.97 1.74 5.12
C ASN A 143 12.23 0.41 5.12
N GLN A 144 11.31 0.27 6.05
CA GLN A 144 10.42 -0.87 6.19
C GLN A 144 9.00 -0.37 6.38
N GLY A 145 8.03 -1.10 5.85
CA GLY A 145 6.64 -0.71 5.97
C GLY A 145 5.77 -1.42 4.94
N PHE A 146 4.72 -0.75 4.54
CA PHE A 146 3.79 -1.26 3.53
C PHE A 146 3.06 -0.13 2.82
N ILE A 147 2.60 -0.42 1.60
CA ILE A 147 1.58 0.37 0.91
C ILE A 147 0.23 -0.33 1.11
N ALA A 148 -0.82 0.44 1.34
CA ALA A 148 -2.17 -0.08 1.51
C ALA A 148 -3.17 0.68 0.64
N VAL A 149 -4.26 0.00 0.24
CA VAL A 149 -5.45 0.60 -0.34
C VAL A 149 -6.68 0.16 0.43
N ASP A 150 -7.55 1.13 0.78
CA ASP A 150 -8.78 0.90 1.52
C ASP A 150 -9.97 0.82 0.56
N ASP A 151 -10.89 -0.09 0.88
CA ASP A 151 -12.14 -0.31 0.18
C ASP A 151 -12.00 -0.48 -1.35
N PRO A 152 -11.08 -1.35 -1.82
CA PRO A 152 -10.94 -1.63 -3.23
C PRO A 152 -12.23 -2.22 -3.80
N THR A 153 -12.65 -1.74 -4.98
CA THR A 153 -13.82 -2.25 -5.71
C THR A 153 -13.44 -3.14 -6.90
N ARG A 154 -12.15 -3.19 -7.22
CA ARG A 154 -11.56 -4.03 -8.28
C ARG A 154 -10.35 -4.73 -7.74
N TYR A 155 -10.08 -5.96 -8.20
CA TYR A 155 -8.91 -6.75 -7.79
C TYR A 155 -8.78 -6.88 -6.27
N THR A 156 -9.91 -7.09 -5.60
CA THR A 156 -10.06 -7.00 -4.14
C THR A 156 -9.27 -8.03 -3.34
N ASP A 157 -8.71 -9.02 -4.00
CA ASP A 157 -7.89 -10.10 -3.45
C ASP A 157 -6.53 -10.28 -4.16
N ASP A 158 -6.25 -9.43 -5.16
CA ASP A 158 -4.99 -9.46 -5.93
C ASP A 158 -4.08 -8.27 -5.57
N PRO A 159 -3.06 -8.47 -4.72
CA PRO A 159 -2.12 -7.44 -4.31
C PRO A 159 -0.94 -7.25 -5.27
N VAL A 160 -0.90 -7.91 -6.44
CA VAL A 160 0.30 -7.94 -7.32
C VAL A 160 0.75 -6.54 -7.72
N PHE A 161 -0.17 -5.67 -8.10
CA PHE A 161 0.18 -4.30 -8.45
C PHE A 161 0.71 -3.51 -7.23
N LEU A 162 0.15 -3.72 -6.04
CA LEU A 162 0.68 -3.08 -4.82
C LEU A 162 2.12 -3.51 -4.50
N PHE A 163 2.48 -4.76 -4.75
CA PHE A 163 3.88 -5.18 -4.61
C PHE A 163 4.81 -4.41 -5.55
N ILE A 164 4.41 -4.22 -6.79
CA ILE A 164 5.20 -3.46 -7.76
C ILE A 164 5.31 -1.99 -7.30
N ALA A 165 4.19 -1.37 -6.93
CA ALA A 165 4.15 -0.02 -6.40
C ALA A 165 4.99 0.14 -5.11
N SER A 166 4.98 -0.85 -4.22
CA SER A 166 5.76 -0.83 -2.99
C SER A 166 7.27 -0.81 -3.23
N TYR A 167 7.75 -1.49 -4.26
CA TYR A 167 9.17 -1.41 -4.67
C TYR A 167 9.54 -0.02 -5.20
N ALA A 168 8.68 0.63 -5.98
CA ALA A 168 8.90 1.99 -6.44
C ALA A 168 8.90 2.97 -5.26
N VAL A 169 7.90 2.89 -4.38
CA VAL A 169 7.80 3.73 -3.17
C VAL A 169 9.04 3.61 -2.29
N VAL A 170 9.56 2.41 -2.03
CA VAL A 170 10.74 2.27 -1.16
C VAL A 170 12.02 2.82 -1.80
N VAL A 171 12.11 2.86 -3.12
CA VAL A 171 13.23 3.51 -3.83
C VAL A 171 13.18 5.01 -3.58
N GLU A 172 12.03 5.64 -3.75
CA GLU A 172 11.85 7.08 -3.54
C GLU A 172 12.04 7.46 -2.06
N LEU A 173 11.53 6.68 -1.12
CA LEU A 173 11.77 6.90 0.32
C LEU A 173 13.26 6.84 0.67
N ASN A 174 14.05 5.95 0.06
CA ASN A 174 15.49 5.92 0.26
C ASN A 174 16.17 7.18 -0.28
N GLU A 175 15.75 7.67 -1.45
CA GLU A 175 16.27 8.89 -2.05
C GLU A 175 16.02 10.11 -1.14
N ILE A 176 14.78 10.29 -0.67
CA ILE A 176 14.41 11.37 0.25
C ILE A 176 15.27 11.34 1.51
N LYS A 177 15.42 10.17 2.16
CA LYS A 177 16.21 10.05 3.40
C LYS A 177 17.71 10.27 3.16
N GLN A 178 18.21 9.88 2.00
CA GLN A 178 19.61 10.13 1.63
C GLN A 178 19.86 11.61 1.43
N GLN A 179 18.99 12.33 0.75
CA GLN A 179 19.06 13.77 0.56
C GLN A 179 18.97 14.53 1.90
N GLN A 180 18.05 14.14 2.78
CA GLN A 180 17.92 14.70 4.12
C GLN A 180 19.20 14.52 4.95
N SER A 181 19.82 13.34 4.89
CA SER A 181 21.06 13.03 5.61
C SER A 181 22.23 13.87 5.11
N LEU A 182 22.35 14.08 3.79
CA LEU A 182 23.37 14.93 3.19
C LEU A 182 23.20 16.41 3.61
N LEU A 183 21.97 16.91 3.61
CA LEU A 183 21.66 18.26 4.05
C LEU A 183 21.98 18.49 5.54
N ALA A 184 21.68 17.51 6.40
CA ALA A 184 21.98 17.54 7.82
C ALA A 184 23.51 17.58 8.06
N ALA A 185 24.27 16.73 7.37
CA ALA A 185 25.73 16.70 7.46
C ALA A 185 26.38 18.03 7.01
N THR A 186 25.87 18.63 5.93
CA THR A 186 26.36 19.94 5.44
C THR A 186 26.10 21.08 6.43
N LYS A 187 24.97 21.04 7.16
CA LYS A 187 24.64 22.05 8.19
C LYS A 187 25.49 21.87 9.45
N ALA A 188 25.86 20.65 9.81
CA ALA A 188 26.69 20.38 10.99
C ALA A 188 28.18 20.73 10.79
N SER A 189 28.61 20.92 9.53
CA SER A 189 30.01 21.27 9.16
C SER A 189 30.24 22.78 9.02
N LYS A 190 29.25 23.61 9.27
CA LYS A 190 29.30 25.07 9.30
C LYS A 190 29.20 25.61 10.70
#